data_a1ffbc30e0e99b837943e1b1705db123
#
_entry.id   a1ffbc30e0e99b837943e1b1705db123
#
_cell.length_a   1.000
_cell.length_b   1.000
_cell.length_c   1.000
_cell.angle_alpha   90.00
_cell.angle_beta   90.00
_cell.angle_gamma   90.00
#
_symmetry.space_group_name_H-M   'P 1'
#
loop_
_entity.id
_entity.type
_entity.pdbx_description
1 polymer ?
#
loop_
_entity_poly.entity_id
_entity_poly.type
_entity_poly.pdbx_seq_one_letter_code
_entity_poly.pdbx_strand_id
1 'polypeptide(L)'
;MALCYITRLSRDKEGDEKFSSRILVITASNDSTMQYMNYMNIFFTAQKMGVILDVCSLDQELTLLQQGCDITGGNYLKVPQLNGLLQYLLWVFLPDSSVRSKLVLPPPVEVDYRAACFCHQELVDIGYVCSVCLSIFCKFSPICTTCHTVFKMPGPIPMKMKKKKKNIDITH
;
A
#
# COMPACT_ATOMS: atom_id res chain seq x y z
N MET A 1 -4.33 6.20 -16.98
CA MET A 1 -4.38 7.39 -17.83
C MET A 1 -3.19 8.30 -17.61
N ALA A 2 -2.95 8.89 -16.42
CA ALA A 2 -1.86 9.85 -16.17
C ALA A 2 -0.47 9.30 -16.53
N LEU A 3 -0.10 8.09 -16.08
CA LEU A 3 1.18 7.47 -16.40
C LEU A 3 1.38 7.27 -17.91
N CYS A 4 0.32 6.83 -18.63
CA CYS A 4 0.40 6.69 -20.09
C CYS A 4 0.64 8.03 -20.79
N TYR A 5 0.02 9.11 -20.30
CA TYR A 5 0.23 10.45 -20.81
C TYR A 5 1.68 10.93 -20.59
N ILE A 6 2.22 10.72 -19.38
CA ILE A 6 3.62 11.04 -19.06
C ILE A 6 4.58 10.26 -19.96
N THR A 7 4.33 8.95 -20.16
CA THR A 7 5.15 8.12 -21.05
C THR A 7 5.12 8.63 -22.50
N ARG A 8 3.96 9.07 -22.98
CA ARG A 8 3.82 9.64 -24.31
C ARG A 8 4.62 10.93 -24.42
N LEU A 9 4.47 11.86 -23.48
CA LEU A 9 5.24 13.10 -23.47
C LEU A 9 6.76 12.86 -23.43
N SER A 10 7.21 11.84 -22.70
CA SER A 10 8.62 11.48 -22.63
C SER A 10 9.16 10.92 -23.94
N ARG A 11 8.31 10.29 -24.77
CA ARG A 11 8.69 9.75 -26.09
C ARG A 11 8.69 10.82 -27.19
N ASP A 12 7.76 11.77 -27.12
CA ASP A 12 7.57 12.79 -28.14
C ASP A 12 8.67 13.88 -28.14
N LYS A 13 9.60 13.82 -27.17
CA LYS A 13 10.69 14.79 -27.07
C LYS A 13 11.99 14.28 -27.67
N GLU A 14 12.40 14.96 -28.70
CA GLU A 14 13.75 14.93 -29.25
C GLU A 14 14.62 15.94 -28.48
N GLY A 15 15.28 15.48 -27.39
CA GLY A 15 16.22 16.32 -26.66
C GLY A 15 16.53 15.77 -25.24
N ASP A 16 17.70 16.13 -24.77
CA ASP A 16 18.31 15.65 -23.49
C ASP A 16 17.66 16.24 -22.23
N GLU A 17 16.53 16.93 -22.34
CA GLU A 17 15.83 17.52 -21.20
C GLU A 17 15.04 16.47 -20.41
N LYS A 18 15.56 16.13 -19.25
CA LYS A 18 14.94 15.19 -18.30
C LYS A 18 13.83 15.90 -17.53
N PHE A 19 12.56 15.55 -17.83
CA PHE A 19 11.44 16.07 -17.07
C PHE A 19 11.28 15.36 -15.73
N SER A 20 11.07 16.16 -14.69
CA SER A 20 10.53 15.68 -13.42
C SER A 20 9.00 15.68 -13.51
N SER A 21 8.39 14.51 -13.53
CA SER A 21 6.94 14.36 -13.63
C SER A 21 6.37 14.07 -12.24
N ARG A 22 5.26 14.74 -11.91
CA ARG A 22 4.53 14.54 -10.67
C ARG A 22 3.04 14.40 -10.94
N ILE A 23 2.37 13.59 -10.13
CA ILE A 23 0.93 13.40 -10.17
C ILE A 23 0.36 13.85 -8.82
N LEU A 24 -0.54 14.82 -8.82
CA LEU A 24 -1.30 15.20 -7.64
C LEU A 24 -2.69 14.57 -7.72
N VAL A 25 -3.04 13.78 -6.73
CA VAL A 25 -4.37 13.20 -6.55
C VAL A 25 -5.10 13.96 -5.46
N ILE A 26 -6.26 14.55 -5.78
CA ILE A 26 -7.15 15.19 -4.82
C ILE A 26 -8.40 14.33 -4.75
N THR A 27 -8.75 13.83 -3.57
CA THR A 27 -9.86 12.89 -3.40
C THR A 27 -10.63 13.11 -2.10
N ALA A 28 -11.94 12.87 -2.18
CA ALA A 28 -12.84 12.79 -1.04
C ALA A 28 -13.46 11.38 -0.90
N SER A 29 -13.04 10.44 -1.78
CA SER A 29 -13.55 9.06 -1.79
C SER A 29 -12.75 8.17 -0.85
N ASN A 30 -13.36 7.10 -0.37
CA ASN A 30 -12.70 6.08 0.43
C ASN A 30 -11.81 5.18 -0.42
N ASP A 31 -10.78 4.60 0.21
CA ASP A 31 -10.00 3.53 -0.35
C ASP A 31 -10.85 2.27 -0.51
N SER A 32 -10.63 1.55 -1.62
CA SER A 32 -11.20 0.23 -1.84
C SER A 32 -10.09 -0.83 -1.77
N THR A 33 -10.09 -1.63 -0.71
CA THR A 33 -9.17 -2.78 -0.58
C THR A 33 -9.37 -3.82 -1.69
N MET A 34 -10.56 -3.83 -2.32
CA MET A 34 -10.83 -4.68 -3.49
C MET A 34 -9.91 -4.35 -4.67
N GLN A 35 -9.42 -3.13 -4.76
CA GLN A 35 -8.53 -2.68 -5.83
C GLN A 35 -7.05 -2.67 -5.42
N TYR A 36 -6.71 -3.26 -4.28
CA TYR A 36 -5.35 -3.27 -3.72
C TYR A 36 -4.27 -3.59 -4.76
N MET A 37 -4.45 -4.67 -5.54
CA MET A 37 -3.49 -5.08 -6.56
C MET A 37 -3.30 -4.04 -7.66
N ASN A 38 -4.39 -3.39 -8.06
CA ASN A 38 -4.34 -2.34 -9.08
C ASN A 38 -3.57 -1.12 -8.55
N TYR A 39 -3.80 -0.73 -7.30
CA TYR A 39 -3.07 0.35 -6.64
C TYR A 39 -1.58 0.02 -6.56
N MET A 40 -1.19 -1.17 -6.08
CA MET A 40 0.21 -1.57 -5.95
C MET A 40 0.92 -1.59 -7.31
N ASN A 41 0.28 -2.12 -8.36
CA ASN A 41 0.83 -2.12 -9.70
C ASN A 41 1.07 -0.69 -10.23
N ILE A 42 0.17 0.24 -9.94
CA ILE A 42 0.31 1.65 -10.33
C ILE A 42 1.45 2.31 -9.55
N PHE A 43 1.55 2.08 -8.23
CA PHE A 43 2.59 2.69 -7.39
C PHE A 43 3.99 2.23 -7.78
N PHE A 44 4.20 0.92 -7.95
CA PHE A 44 5.48 0.39 -8.40
C PHE A 44 5.83 0.81 -9.84
N THR A 45 4.83 0.96 -10.70
CA THR A 45 5.05 1.50 -12.05
C THR A 45 5.47 2.96 -11.98
N ALA A 46 4.80 3.78 -11.17
CA ALA A 46 5.15 5.18 -10.97
C ALA A 46 6.57 5.32 -10.39
N GLN A 47 6.91 4.52 -9.37
CA GLN A 47 8.24 4.47 -8.79
C GLN A 47 9.31 4.13 -9.84
N LYS A 48 9.08 3.08 -10.64
CA LYS A 48 9.99 2.66 -11.71
C LYS A 48 10.18 3.72 -12.79
N MET A 49 9.16 4.51 -13.05
CA MET A 49 9.20 5.64 -14.01
C MET A 49 9.79 6.92 -13.39
N GLY A 50 10.08 6.94 -12.10
CA GLY A 50 10.53 8.14 -11.39
C GLY A 50 9.46 9.23 -11.29
N VAL A 51 8.17 8.85 -11.31
CA VAL A 51 7.04 9.76 -11.17
C VAL A 51 6.63 9.83 -9.70
N ILE A 52 6.65 11.03 -9.15
CA ILE A 52 6.25 11.28 -7.76
C ILE A 52 4.73 11.38 -7.69
N LEU A 53 4.14 10.67 -6.73
CA LEU A 53 2.71 10.69 -6.44
C LEU A 53 2.45 11.47 -5.17
N ASP A 54 1.79 12.61 -5.27
CA ASP A 54 1.33 13.41 -4.16
C ASP A 54 -0.17 13.19 -3.95
N VAL A 55 -0.64 13.11 -2.70
CA VAL A 55 -2.05 12.88 -2.39
C VAL A 55 -2.56 13.89 -1.38
N CYS A 56 -3.68 14.52 -1.75
CA CYS A 56 -4.45 15.43 -0.91
C CYS A 56 -5.80 14.80 -0.62
N SER A 57 -6.00 14.28 0.58
CA SER A 57 -7.31 13.77 1.04
C SER A 57 -8.12 14.87 1.69
N LEU A 58 -9.40 14.98 1.29
CA LEU A 58 -10.29 16.05 1.77
C LEU A 58 -11.10 15.63 3.00
N ASP A 59 -11.32 14.34 3.20
CA ASP A 59 -12.23 13.86 4.24
C ASP A 59 -11.59 12.77 5.11
N GLN A 60 -11.19 11.64 4.55
CA GLN A 60 -10.76 10.47 5.29
C GLN A 60 -9.26 10.18 5.13
N GLU A 61 -8.71 9.41 6.05
CA GLU A 61 -7.38 8.84 5.90
C GLU A 61 -7.43 7.64 4.96
N LEU A 62 -6.53 7.65 3.97
CA LEU A 62 -6.50 6.69 2.89
C LEU A 62 -5.20 5.90 2.94
N THR A 63 -5.24 4.74 3.60
CA THR A 63 -4.04 3.93 3.89
C THR A 63 -3.31 3.46 2.64
N LEU A 64 -4.05 3.06 1.60
CA LEU A 64 -3.44 2.63 0.34
C LEU A 64 -2.73 3.79 -0.39
N LEU A 65 -3.34 4.97 -0.39
CA LEU A 65 -2.73 6.13 -1.01
C LEU A 65 -1.54 6.68 -0.19
N GLN A 66 -1.55 6.51 1.14
CA GLN A 66 -0.36 6.78 1.97
C GLN A 66 0.82 5.89 1.56
N GLN A 67 0.58 4.57 1.38
CA GLN A 67 1.59 3.64 0.85
C GLN A 67 2.12 4.11 -0.52
N GLY A 68 1.23 4.56 -1.41
CA GLY A 68 1.61 5.05 -2.73
C GLY A 68 2.50 6.28 -2.69
N CYS A 69 2.22 7.24 -1.80
CA CYS A 69 3.07 8.41 -1.60
C CYS A 69 4.45 8.01 -1.08
N ASP A 70 4.51 7.14 -0.08
CA ASP A 70 5.77 6.71 0.51
C ASP A 70 6.63 5.91 -0.48
N ILE A 71 6.05 4.97 -1.22
CA ILE A 71 6.74 4.20 -2.27
C ILE A 71 7.34 5.11 -3.35
N THR A 72 6.65 6.18 -3.74
CA THR A 72 7.08 7.08 -4.81
C THR A 72 7.87 8.30 -4.32
N GLY A 73 8.02 8.47 -3.00
CA GLY A 73 8.68 9.62 -2.39
C GLY A 73 7.88 10.93 -2.47
N GLY A 74 6.56 10.81 -2.55
CA GLY A 74 5.64 11.95 -2.54
C GLY A 74 5.13 12.31 -1.16
N ASN A 75 4.26 13.34 -1.11
CA ASN A 75 3.67 13.82 0.12
C ASN A 75 2.20 13.41 0.21
N TYR A 76 1.81 12.91 1.38
CA TYR A 76 0.42 12.67 1.73
C TYR A 76 -0.05 13.72 2.74
N LEU A 77 -1.18 14.33 2.49
CA LEU A 77 -1.81 15.26 3.43
C LEU A 77 -3.33 15.04 3.47
N LYS A 78 -3.85 14.81 4.67
CA LYS A 78 -5.27 14.97 4.96
C LYS A 78 -5.51 16.41 5.36
N VAL A 79 -6.39 17.10 4.65
CA VAL A 79 -6.69 18.51 4.89
C VAL A 79 -7.54 18.64 6.16
N PRO A 80 -7.05 19.34 7.21
CA PRO A 80 -7.81 19.49 8.45
C PRO A 80 -9.05 20.36 8.29
N GLN A 81 -8.96 21.40 7.45
CA GLN A 81 -10.04 22.35 7.20
C GLN A 81 -10.08 22.74 5.72
N LEU A 82 -11.23 22.54 5.09
CA LEU A 82 -11.42 22.83 3.67
C LEU A 82 -11.27 24.32 3.32
N ASN A 83 -11.53 25.22 4.26
CA ASN A 83 -11.37 26.66 4.04
C ASN A 83 -9.91 27.07 3.74
N GLY A 84 -8.93 26.25 4.16
CA GLY A 84 -7.51 26.46 3.90
C GLY A 84 -6.97 25.65 2.71
N LEU A 85 -7.80 24.96 1.95
CA LEU A 85 -7.36 24.03 0.89
C LEU A 85 -6.37 24.67 -0.09
N LEU A 86 -6.64 25.88 -0.54
CA LEU A 86 -5.77 26.59 -1.48
C LEU A 86 -4.37 26.81 -0.89
N GLN A 87 -4.27 27.14 0.39
CA GLN A 87 -2.98 27.33 1.06
C GLN A 87 -2.19 26.02 1.10
N TYR A 88 -2.84 24.90 1.45
CA TYR A 88 -2.18 23.60 1.46
C TYR A 88 -1.72 23.20 0.05
N LEU A 89 -2.52 23.45 -0.98
CA LEU A 89 -2.14 23.16 -2.37
C LEU A 89 -0.91 23.98 -2.79
N LEU A 90 -0.88 25.27 -2.46
CA LEU A 90 0.21 26.16 -2.83
C LEU A 90 1.50 25.86 -2.06
N TRP A 91 1.42 25.58 -0.75
CA TRP A 91 2.62 25.45 0.08
C TRP A 91 3.17 24.02 0.17
N VAL A 92 2.32 23.00 0.10
CA VAL A 92 2.75 21.61 0.27
C VAL A 92 2.98 20.94 -1.10
N PHE A 93 2.06 21.14 -2.04
CA PHE A 93 2.05 20.36 -3.28
C PHE A 93 2.68 21.08 -4.47
N LEU A 94 2.52 22.40 -4.60
CA LEU A 94 3.05 23.15 -5.74
C LEU A 94 4.59 23.20 -5.78
N PRO A 95 5.31 23.36 -4.65
CA PRO A 95 6.76 23.48 -4.69
C PRO A 95 7.43 22.27 -5.34
N ASP A 96 8.50 22.55 -6.09
CA ASP A 96 9.32 21.52 -6.69
C ASP A 96 10.14 20.74 -5.64
N SER A 97 10.62 19.54 -5.99
CA SER A 97 11.36 18.67 -5.06
C SER A 97 12.61 19.33 -4.48
N SER A 98 13.28 20.19 -5.25
CA SER A 98 14.43 20.98 -4.82
C SER A 98 14.08 22.04 -3.76
N VAL A 99 12.89 22.61 -3.84
CA VAL A 99 12.37 23.61 -2.91
C VAL A 99 11.78 22.95 -1.67
N ARG A 100 11.12 21.78 -1.84
CA ARG A 100 10.54 21.01 -0.73
C ARG A 100 11.55 20.67 0.36
N SER A 101 12.80 20.37 -0.02
CA SER A 101 13.87 20.06 0.93
C SER A 101 14.23 21.24 1.86
N LYS A 102 13.87 22.48 1.48
CA LYS A 102 14.11 23.70 2.24
C LYS A 102 12.89 24.17 3.04
N LEU A 103 11.71 23.59 2.79
CA LEU A 103 10.47 23.94 3.47
C LEU A 103 10.23 22.99 4.65
N VAL A 104 9.62 23.54 5.69
CA VAL A 104 9.10 22.72 6.80
C VAL A 104 7.76 22.15 6.36
N LEU A 105 7.78 20.91 5.91
CA LEU A 105 6.58 20.18 5.52
C LEU A 105 5.90 19.55 6.74
N PRO A 106 4.61 19.20 6.66
CA PRO A 106 3.94 18.43 7.69
C PRO A 106 4.73 17.14 7.99
N PRO A 107 4.75 16.68 9.26
CA PRO A 107 5.45 15.45 9.61
C PRO A 107 4.91 14.27 8.79
N PRO A 108 5.79 13.34 8.38
CA PRO A 108 5.36 12.13 7.68
C PRO A 108 4.41 11.32 8.57
N VAL A 109 3.34 10.83 7.99
CA VAL A 109 2.38 9.94 8.65
C VAL A 109 2.98 8.53 8.71
N GLU A 110 2.80 7.83 9.83
CA GLU A 110 3.15 6.40 9.91
C GLU A 110 2.29 5.61 8.92
N VAL A 111 2.96 4.96 7.96
CA VAL A 111 2.29 4.24 6.89
C VAL A 111 2.00 2.81 7.31
N ASP A 112 0.75 2.38 7.17
CA ASP A 112 0.34 0.99 7.38
C ASP A 112 0.61 0.16 6.13
N TYR A 113 1.60 -0.74 6.19
CA TYR A 113 2.02 -1.61 5.08
C TYR A 113 1.34 -2.97 5.04
N ARG A 114 0.23 -3.16 5.77
CA ARG A 114 -0.50 -4.42 5.70
C ARG A 114 -0.98 -4.71 4.29
N ALA A 115 -0.82 -5.97 3.88
CA ALA A 115 -1.27 -6.44 2.58
C ALA A 115 -2.72 -6.91 2.62
N ALA A 116 -3.45 -6.77 1.52
CA ALA A 116 -4.78 -7.34 1.40
C ALA A 116 -4.72 -8.81 0.99
N CYS A 117 -5.51 -9.67 1.64
CA CYS A 117 -5.61 -11.07 1.24
C CYS A 117 -6.37 -11.22 -0.10
N PHE A 118 -5.96 -12.21 -0.90
CA PHE A 118 -6.58 -12.49 -2.21
C PHE A 118 -7.96 -13.15 -2.10
N CYS A 119 -8.31 -13.72 -0.94
CA CYS A 119 -9.56 -14.44 -0.74
C CYS A 119 -10.73 -13.53 -0.31
N HIS A 120 -10.49 -12.55 0.57
CA HIS A 120 -11.53 -11.64 1.10
C HIS A 120 -11.25 -10.18 0.78
N GLN A 121 -10.03 -9.87 0.31
CA GLN A 121 -9.56 -8.51 0.01
C GLN A 121 -9.57 -7.58 1.25
N GLU A 122 -9.31 -8.19 2.42
CA GLU A 122 -9.16 -7.50 3.69
C GLU A 122 -7.69 -7.41 4.08
N LEU A 123 -7.30 -6.34 4.78
CA LEU A 123 -5.95 -6.16 5.28
C LEU A 123 -5.65 -7.20 6.35
N VAL A 124 -4.50 -7.87 6.23
CA VAL A 124 -4.08 -8.93 7.16
C VAL A 124 -2.73 -8.60 7.78
N ASP A 125 -2.62 -8.79 9.09
CA ASP A 125 -1.36 -8.61 9.82
C ASP A 125 -0.41 -9.79 9.60
N ILE A 126 -0.99 -11.00 9.54
CA ILE A 126 -0.26 -12.24 9.31
C ILE A 126 -0.98 -13.01 8.21
N GLY A 127 -0.26 -13.36 7.14
CA GLY A 127 -0.82 -14.09 6.01
C GLY A 127 0.06 -15.26 5.57
N TYR A 128 -0.54 -16.17 4.82
CA TYR A 128 0.15 -17.27 4.15
C TYR A 128 0.42 -16.87 2.71
N VAL A 129 1.66 -17.01 2.26
CA VAL A 129 2.09 -16.60 0.92
C VAL A 129 2.31 -17.84 0.06
N CYS A 130 1.72 -17.87 -1.14
CA CYS A 130 1.99 -18.90 -2.11
C CYS A 130 3.43 -18.78 -2.63
N SER A 131 4.22 -19.86 -2.55
CA SER A 131 5.63 -19.86 -2.99
C SER A 131 5.80 -19.74 -4.52
N VAL A 132 4.73 -19.95 -5.30
CA VAL A 132 4.80 -19.93 -6.76
C VAL A 132 4.33 -18.59 -7.33
N CYS A 133 3.16 -18.10 -6.92
CA CYS A 133 2.57 -16.88 -7.48
C CYS A 133 2.59 -15.68 -6.50
N LEU A 134 3.10 -15.87 -5.27
CA LEU A 134 3.20 -14.87 -4.22
C LEU A 134 1.86 -14.26 -3.76
N SER A 135 0.74 -14.90 -4.09
CA SER A 135 -0.57 -14.48 -3.58
C SER A 135 -0.67 -14.67 -2.08
N ILE A 136 -1.26 -13.72 -1.40
CA ILE A 136 -1.39 -13.69 0.07
C ILE A 136 -2.77 -14.15 0.47
N PHE A 137 -2.85 -15.04 1.47
CA PHE A 137 -4.10 -15.59 2.01
C PHE A 137 -4.16 -15.39 3.52
N CYS A 138 -5.33 -15.09 4.03
CA CYS A 138 -5.55 -14.95 5.48
C CYS A 138 -5.59 -16.30 6.22
N LYS A 139 -5.83 -17.40 5.49
CA LYS A 139 -5.90 -18.77 6.02
C LYS A 139 -5.05 -19.70 5.17
N PHE A 140 -4.50 -20.73 5.82
CA PHE A 140 -3.80 -21.78 5.10
C PHE A 140 -4.76 -22.55 4.18
N SER A 141 -4.39 -22.71 2.90
CA SER A 141 -5.09 -23.54 1.93
C SER A 141 -4.12 -24.55 1.31
N PRO A 142 -4.47 -25.82 1.21
CA PRO A 142 -3.61 -26.82 0.59
C PRO A 142 -3.48 -26.62 -0.94
N ILE A 143 -4.38 -25.86 -1.54
CA ILE A 143 -4.37 -25.52 -2.97
C ILE A 143 -4.43 -23.99 -3.08
N CYS A 144 -3.52 -23.42 -3.87
CA CYS A 144 -3.56 -21.98 -4.17
C CYS A 144 -4.75 -21.68 -5.08
N THR A 145 -5.64 -20.77 -4.67
CA THR A 145 -6.82 -20.39 -5.48
C THR A 145 -6.45 -19.56 -6.71
N THR A 146 -5.25 -18.98 -6.74
CA THR A 146 -4.79 -18.11 -7.84
C THR A 146 -4.05 -18.89 -8.93
N CYS A 147 -3.09 -19.76 -8.57
CA CYS A 147 -2.28 -20.50 -9.52
C CYS A 147 -2.53 -22.03 -9.52
N HIS A 148 -3.45 -22.49 -8.68
CA HIS A 148 -3.85 -23.90 -8.53
C HIS A 148 -2.71 -24.86 -8.12
N THR A 149 -1.59 -24.34 -7.62
CA THR A 149 -0.51 -25.17 -7.09
C THR A 149 -0.95 -25.86 -5.82
N VAL A 150 -0.70 -27.18 -5.76
CA VAL A 150 -0.98 -28.01 -4.58
C VAL A 150 0.25 -28.02 -3.67
N PHE A 151 0.07 -27.69 -2.40
CA PHE A 151 1.12 -27.74 -1.39
C PHE A 151 1.09 -29.10 -0.68
N LYS A 152 2.24 -29.77 -0.61
CA LYS A 152 2.40 -30.97 0.21
C LYS A 152 2.29 -30.55 1.68
N MET A 153 1.27 -31.03 2.35
CA MET A 153 1.15 -30.82 3.79
C MET A 153 2.33 -31.51 4.48
N PRO A 154 3.09 -30.82 5.36
CA PRO A 154 3.92 -31.55 6.30
C PRO A 154 2.98 -32.50 7.07
N GLY A 155 3.36 -33.76 7.17
CA GLY A 155 2.53 -34.80 7.84
C GLY A 155 1.96 -34.35 9.18
N PRO A 156 1.03 -35.08 9.79
CA PRO A 156 0.26 -34.63 10.92
C PRO A 156 1.19 -34.08 12.01
N ILE A 157 1.00 -32.81 12.34
CA ILE A 157 1.74 -32.15 13.42
C ILE A 157 1.46 -32.98 14.68
N PRO A 158 2.47 -33.55 15.36
CA PRO A 158 2.24 -34.34 16.56
C PRO A 158 1.57 -33.43 17.60
N MET A 159 0.28 -33.59 17.78
CA MET A 159 -0.44 -32.90 18.84
C MET A 159 0.11 -33.39 20.16
N LYS A 160 0.82 -32.52 20.88
CA LYS A 160 1.19 -32.79 22.27
C LYS A 160 -0.11 -32.95 23.04
N MET A 161 -0.52 -34.23 23.29
CA MET A 161 -1.63 -34.52 24.19
C MET A 161 -1.30 -33.91 25.58
N LYS A 162 -2.08 -32.92 25.99
CA LYS A 162 -2.01 -32.41 27.36
C LYS A 162 -2.29 -33.59 28.29
N LYS A 163 -1.27 -34.05 29.07
CA LYS A 163 -1.45 -35.01 30.14
C LYS A 163 -2.49 -34.45 31.08
N LYS A 164 -3.64 -35.17 31.22
CA LYS A 164 -4.64 -34.88 32.29
C LYS A 164 -3.91 -34.99 33.62
N LYS A 165 -3.91 -33.90 34.39
CA LYS A 165 -3.49 -33.94 35.79
C LYS A 165 -4.47 -34.89 36.52
N LYS A 166 -3.95 -35.99 37.08
CA LYS A 166 -4.71 -36.82 38.00
C LYS A 166 -4.99 -35.97 39.25
N ASN A 167 -6.24 -35.74 39.55
CA ASN A 167 -6.65 -35.24 40.86
C ASN A 167 -6.31 -36.32 41.86
N ILE A 168 -5.43 -36.00 42.82
CA ILE A 168 -5.19 -36.82 44.01
C ILE A 168 -6.23 -36.33 45.00
N ASP A 169 -7.27 -37.15 45.20
CA ASP A 169 -8.21 -37.01 46.33
C ASP A 169 -7.43 -37.32 47.59
N ILE A 170 -7.21 -36.30 48.41
CA ILE A 170 -6.71 -36.46 49.77
C ILE A 170 -7.96 -36.51 50.65
N THR A 171 -8.35 -37.73 51.00
CA THR A 171 -9.26 -37.99 52.12
C THR A 171 -8.46 -37.87 53.42
N HIS A 172 -8.87 -36.92 54.29
CA HIS A 172 -8.86 -36.98 55.76
C HIS A 172 -9.90 -36.03 56.30
#